data_cb99ddbc0cdeec4ca9fec12a794b9e6a
#
_entry.id   cb99ddbc0cdeec4ca9fec12a794b9e6a
#
_cell.length_a   1.000
_cell.length_b   1.000
_cell.length_c   1.000
_cell.angle_alpha   90.00
_cell.angle_beta   90.00
_cell.angle_gamma   90.00
#
_symmetry.space_group_name_H-M   'P 1'
#
loop_
_entity.id
_entity.type
_entity.pdbx_description
1 polymer ?
#
loop_
_entity_poly.entity_id
_entity_poly.type
_entity_poly.pdbx_seq_one_letter_code
_entity_poly.pdbx_strand_id
1 'polypeptide(L)'
;MITIIGVRFRGSGKIYYFDPAGLPLRSGTEVIVETARGIEMGTCAGPIREVTDDQVPQPLKKVIRAATDDDILHVQENRRKEKEAMQICREKIEKHGLDMKLIDAEYTFDRNKILFYFTSEGRVDFRELVKDLASIFRTRIELRQIGVRDETKMLGGIGICGRPLCCSTWLTDFIPVSIKMAKEQNLSLNPTKISGVCGRLMCCLKNEQDTYEYLNSQLPAMGETVYTDTGIKGEVAGLNVLRQRVKVVVDVDDEKEMHEYDVSELHFKPRRRKDKKDSDKKDSDNKNGDNKKDGSKKNAEKNDAARNDGEKKDSDRKDDVNAGKNRNNKDRRKKQRTDKAQKAEKTENTEKTEKTENTERPENGQQSPE
;
A
#
# COMPACT_ATOMS: atom_id res chain seq x y z
N MET A 1 28.09 -22.11 -9.74
CA MET A 1 27.05 -22.47 -8.76
C MET A 1 27.51 -22.04 -7.37
N ILE A 2 26.64 -21.38 -6.62
CA ILE A 2 26.91 -20.89 -5.27
C ILE A 2 25.98 -21.59 -4.31
N THR A 3 26.51 -21.98 -3.14
CA THR A 3 25.71 -22.56 -2.06
C THR A 3 25.10 -21.44 -1.24
N ILE A 4 23.78 -21.49 -1.01
CA ILE A 4 23.06 -20.47 -0.26
C ILE A 4 22.17 -21.06 0.83
N ILE A 5 21.92 -20.25 1.85
CA ILE A 5 20.89 -20.47 2.88
C ILE A 5 19.98 -19.25 2.95
N GLY A 6 18.66 -19.48 3.02
CA GLY A 6 17.68 -18.42 3.23
C GLY A 6 17.53 -18.11 4.72
N VAL A 7 17.67 -16.87 5.12
CA VAL A 7 17.49 -16.41 6.51
C VAL A 7 16.35 -15.40 6.59
N ARG A 8 15.52 -15.54 7.62
CA ARG A 8 14.40 -14.67 7.91
C ARG A 8 14.57 -14.03 9.28
N PHE A 9 14.44 -12.71 9.36
CA PHE A 9 14.62 -11.94 10.61
C PHE A 9 13.32 -11.74 11.39
N ARG A 10 12.16 -11.80 10.74
CA ARG A 10 10.83 -11.69 11.35
C ARG A 10 9.93 -12.79 10.80
N GLY A 11 8.95 -13.24 11.56
CA GLY A 11 8.09 -14.38 11.23
C GLY A 11 7.49 -14.35 9.83
N SER A 12 7.08 -13.18 9.33
CA SER A 12 6.53 -12.95 7.98
C SER A 12 7.39 -12.04 7.10
N GLY A 13 8.69 -11.96 7.40
CA GLY A 13 9.65 -11.13 6.69
C GLY A 13 10.10 -11.72 5.35
N LYS A 14 10.73 -10.87 4.52
CA LYS A 14 11.44 -11.28 3.31
C LYS A 14 12.57 -12.24 3.70
N ILE A 15 12.79 -13.26 2.87
CA ILE A 15 13.93 -14.17 3.02
C ILE A 15 15.13 -13.50 2.34
N TYR A 16 16.25 -13.45 3.05
CA TYR A 16 17.53 -12.97 2.55
C TYR A 16 18.48 -14.14 2.40
N TYR A 17 19.30 -14.13 1.37
CA TYR A 17 20.22 -15.22 1.09
C TYR A 17 21.63 -14.90 1.59
N PHE A 18 22.25 -15.90 2.20
CA PHE A 18 23.60 -15.85 2.77
C PHE A 18 24.40 -17.07 2.34
N ASP A 19 25.73 -16.96 2.35
CA ASP A 19 26.64 -18.09 2.21
C ASP A 19 26.68 -18.85 3.57
N PRO A 20 26.36 -20.16 3.60
CA PRO A 20 26.38 -20.94 4.82
C PRO A 20 27.77 -21.13 5.44
N ALA A 21 28.84 -20.70 4.75
CA ALA A 21 30.25 -20.79 5.22
C ALA A 21 30.67 -22.19 5.68
N GLY A 22 30.11 -23.24 5.07
CA GLY A 22 30.42 -24.65 5.44
C GLY A 22 29.76 -25.13 6.73
N LEU A 23 28.90 -24.32 7.36
CA LEU A 23 28.19 -24.70 8.59
C LEU A 23 27.04 -25.70 8.27
N PRO A 24 26.82 -26.73 9.14
CA PRO A 24 25.74 -27.70 8.96
C PRO A 24 24.38 -27.12 9.39
N LEU A 25 23.85 -26.17 8.62
CA LEU A 25 22.61 -25.45 8.93
C LEU A 25 21.38 -26.19 8.40
N ARG A 26 20.32 -26.24 9.21
CA ARG A 26 19.03 -26.83 8.86
C ARG A 26 17.93 -25.76 8.90
N SER A 27 16.77 -26.06 8.29
CA SER A 27 15.58 -25.22 8.42
C SER A 27 15.20 -25.10 9.91
N GLY A 28 14.92 -23.87 10.36
CA GLY A 28 14.61 -23.57 11.76
C GLY A 28 15.84 -23.28 12.64
N THR A 29 17.07 -23.52 12.18
CA THR A 29 18.29 -23.16 12.94
C THR A 29 18.37 -21.61 13.04
N GLU A 30 18.62 -21.12 14.24
CA GLU A 30 18.91 -19.71 14.48
C GLU A 30 20.36 -19.41 14.20
N VAL A 31 20.62 -18.31 13.49
CA VAL A 31 21.96 -17.94 13.00
C VAL A 31 22.25 -16.47 13.24
N ILE A 32 23.51 -16.16 13.48
CA ILE A 32 24.02 -14.80 13.55
C ILE A 32 24.61 -14.43 12.20
N VAL A 33 24.15 -13.33 11.64
CA VAL A 33 24.57 -12.82 10.33
C VAL A 33 24.88 -11.34 10.40
N GLU A 34 25.75 -10.87 9.50
CA GLU A 34 26.00 -9.47 9.31
C GLU A 34 25.10 -8.91 8.21
N THR A 35 24.31 -7.88 8.53
CA THR A 35 23.43 -7.17 7.60
C THR A 35 23.95 -5.75 7.33
N ALA A 36 23.25 -4.98 6.51
CA ALA A 36 23.52 -3.55 6.34
C ALA A 36 23.20 -2.72 7.61
N ARG A 37 22.45 -3.31 8.57
CA ARG A 37 22.08 -2.67 9.83
C ARG A 37 23.04 -3.02 10.99
N GLY A 38 23.92 -3.97 10.79
CA GLY A 38 24.81 -4.55 11.79
C GLY A 38 24.61 -6.05 11.93
N ILE A 39 25.02 -6.59 13.07
CA ILE A 39 24.83 -7.98 13.42
C ILE A 39 23.37 -8.19 13.82
N GLU A 40 22.76 -9.22 13.24
CA GLU A 40 21.36 -9.57 13.51
C GLU A 40 21.25 -11.10 13.68
N MET A 41 20.32 -11.53 14.53
CA MET A 41 19.93 -12.93 14.64
C MET A 41 18.74 -13.20 13.72
N GLY A 42 18.82 -14.26 12.93
CA GLY A 42 17.74 -14.70 12.06
C GLY A 42 17.53 -16.19 12.09
N THR A 43 16.43 -16.67 11.54
CA THR A 43 16.08 -18.09 11.48
C THR A 43 16.22 -18.59 10.05
N CYS A 44 16.84 -19.74 9.85
CA CYS A 44 16.96 -20.41 8.55
C CYS A 44 15.57 -20.81 8.04
N ALA A 45 15.16 -20.27 6.89
CA ALA A 45 13.84 -20.46 6.30
C ALA A 45 13.70 -21.73 5.45
N GLY A 46 14.79 -22.46 5.24
CA GLY A 46 14.81 -23.67 4.42
C GLY A 46 16.17 -24.37 4.48
N PRO A 47 16.35 -25.45 3.74
CA PRO A 47 17.61 -26.13 3.64
C PRO A 47 18.63 -25.35 2.82
N ILE A 48 19.90 -25.70 2.93
CA ILE A 48 20.99 -25.26 2.06
C ILE A 48 20.68 -25.70 0.62
N ARG A 49 20.86 -24.78 -0.36
CA ARG A 49 20.59 -25.02 -1.78
C ARG A 49 21.73 -24.49 -2.63
N GLU A 50 21.95 -25.13 -3.76
CA GLU A 50 22.84 -24.63 -4.80
C GLU A 50 22.02 -23.87 -5.86
N VAL A 51 22.47 -22.68 -6.21
CA VAL A 51 21.84 -21.82 -7.21
C VAL A 51 22.88 -21.27 -8.17
N THR A 52 22.44 -20.77 -9.32
CA THR A 52 23.32 -20.05 -10.24
C THR A 52 23.57 -18.64 -9.73
N ASP A 53 24.73 -18.09 -10.04
CA ASP A 53 25.19 -16.77 -9.60
C ASP A 53 24.24 -15.64 -9.96
N ASP A 54 23.49 -15.78 -11.07
CA ASP A 54 22.53 -14.79 -11.57
C ASP A 54 21.26 -14.65 -10.71
N GLN A 55 20.97 -15.64 -9.86
CA GLN A 55 19.75 -15.67 -9.03
C GLN A 55 19.90 -14.97 -7.68
N VAL A 56 21.11 -14.58 -7.32
CA VAL A 56 21.40 -14.03 -6.00
C VAL A 56 22.15 -12.70 -6.09
N PRO A 57 21.72 -11.66 -5.34
CA PRO A 57 22.44 -10.38 -5.28
C PRO A 57 23.87 -10.57 -4.78
N GLN A 58 24.86 -10.07 -5.52
CA GLN A 58 26.27 -10.07 -5.14
C GLN A 58 26.66 -8.73 -4.51
N PRO A 59 27.59 -8.66 -3.53
CA PRO A 59 28.30 -9.80 -2.90
C PRO A 59 27.46 -10.52 -1.83
N LEU A 60 27.52 -11.85 -1.83
CA LEU A 60 26.83 -12.68 -0.84
C LEU A 60 27.57 -12.60 0.50
N LYS A 61 26.87 -12.18 1.55
CA LYS A 61 27.43 -12.14 2.91
C LYS A 61 27.38 -13.54 3.53
N LYS A 62 28.34 -13.84 4.40
CA LYS A 62 28.45 -15.14 5.08
C LYS A 62 27.63 -15.16 6.37
N VAL A 63 27.14 -16.33 6.72
CA VAL A 63 26.70 -16.63 8.09
C VAL A 63 27.90 -16.62 9.00
N ILE A 64 27.86 -15.88 10.10
CA ILE A 64 28.97 -15.78 11.05
C ILE A 64 29.07 -17.08 11.84
N ARG A 65 27.96 -17.54 12.45
CA ARG A 65 27.84 -18.78 13.23
C ARG A 65 26.39 -19.15 13.50
N ALA A 66 26.14 -20.35 13.96
CA ALA A 66 24.87 -20.70 14.58
C ALA A 66 24.70 -19.91 15.91
N ALA A 67 23.46 -19.57 16.25
CA ALA A 67 23.14 -18.92 17.51
C ALA A 67 23.34 -19.89 18.68
N THR A 68 23.83 -19.36 19.80
CA THR A 68 23.96 -20.09 21.09
C THR A 68 22.73 -19.82 21.96
N ASP A 69 22.53 -20.58 23.02
CA ASP A 69 21.47 -20.35 24.00
C ASP A 69 21.59 -18.96 24.64
N ASP A 70 22.80 -18.47 24.84
CA ASP A 70 23.04 -17.10 25.35
C ASP A 70 22.56 -16.03 24.37
N ASP A 71 22.74 -16.27 23.07
CA ASP A 71 22.22 -15.33 22.04
C ASP A 71 20.69 -15.29 22.07
N ILE A 72 20.05 -16.44 22.25
CA ILE A 72 18.59 -16.53 22.35
C ILE A 72 18.08 -15.77 23.58
N LEU A 73 18.74 -15.99 24.74
CA LEU A 73 18.43 -15.25 25.97
C LEU A 73 18.65 -13.74 25.80
N HIS A 74 19.72 -13.34 25.12
CA HIS A 74 20.02 -11.94 24.80
C HIS A 74 18.90 -11.30 23.98
N VAL A 75 18.40 -11.98 22.94
CA VAL A 75 17.28 -11.49 22.12
C VAL A 75 15.99 -11.43 22.94
N GLN A 76 15.72 -12.38 23.82
CA GLN A 76 14.57 -12.35 24.71
C GLN A 76 14.62 -11.15 25.66
N GLU A 77 15.80 -10.86 26.21
CA GLU A 77 16.01 -9.67 27.04
C GLU A 77 15.82 -8.37 26.23
N ASN A 78 16.30 -8.32 24.97
CA ASN A 78 16.07 -7.19 24.10
C ASN A 78 14.57 -6.95 23.90
N ARG A 79 13.78 -8.01 23.63
CA ARG A 79 12.32 -7.90 23.49
C ARG A 79 11.62 -7.38 24.75
N ARG A 80 12.14 -7.71 25.93
CA ARG A 80 11.62 -7.13 27.18
C ARG A 80 11.92 -5.63 27.25
N LYS A 81 13.16 -5.23 26.96
CA LYS A 81 13.60 -3.82 26.95
C LYS A 81 12.87 -2.99 25.88
N GLU A 82 12.53 -3.61 24.73
CA GLU A 82 11.72 -2.98 23.67
C GLU A 82 10.35 -2.56 24.18
N LYS A 83 9.68 -3.42 24.99
CA LYS A 83 8.38 -3.07 25.60
C LYS A 83 8.50 -1.93 26.58
N GLU A 84 9.54 -1.91 27.41
CA GLU A 84 9.83 -0.81 28.34
C GLU A 84 10.11 0.49 27.57
N ALA A 85 10.93 0.40 26.51
CA ALA A 85 11.27 1.54 25.65
C ALA A 85 10.04 2.11 24.93
N MET A 86 9.12 1.24 24.50
CA MET A 86 7.84 1.65 23.90
C MET A 86 7.02 2.51 24.88
N GLN A 87 6.92 2.09 26.13
CA GLN A 87 6.15 2.83 27.13
C GLN A 87 6.77 4.21 27.40
N ILE A 88 8.08 4.24 27.67
CA ILE A 88 8.82 5.49 27.91
C ILE A 88 8.69 6.45 26.70
N CYS A 89 8.86 5.92 25.48
CA CYS A 89 8.74 6.74 24.28
C CYS A 89 7.34 7.32 24.11
N ARG A 90 6.28 6.56 24.43
CA ARG A 90 4.88 7.03 24.36
C ARG A 90 4.64 8.18 25.35
N GLU A 91 5.07 8.04 26.59
CA GLU A 91 4.97 9.10 27.61
C GLU A 91 5.69 10.39 27.18
N LYS A 92 6.85 10.23 26.51
CA LYS A 92 7.61 11.37 25.98
C LYS A 92 6.94 12.03 24.78
N ILE A 93 6.35 11.26 23.86
CA ILE A 93 5.56 11.78 22.74
C ILE A 93 4.38 12.63 23.26
N GLU A 94 3.66 12.12 24.24
CA GLU A 94 2.56 12.85 24.88
C GLU A 94 3.05 14.14 25.57
N LYS A 95 4.15 14.07 26.32
CA LYS A 95 4.76 15.24 26.98
C LYS A 95 5.17 16.34 25.99
N HIS A 96 5.70 15.96 24.82
CA HIS A 96 6.10 16.91 23.79
C HIS A 96 4.93 17.34 22.87
N GLY A 97 3.72 16.78 23.06
CA GLY A 97 2.53 17.11 22.26
C GLY A 97 2.70 16.80 20.77
N LEU A 98 3.43 15.74 20.41
CA LEU A 98 3.72 15.41 19.02
C LEU A 98 2.56 14.60 18.40
N ASP A 99 2.11 15.03 17.22
CA ASP A 99 1.10 14.32 16.43
C ASP A 99 1.73 13.15 15.66
N MET A 100 2.05 12.09 16.41
CA MET A 100 2.62 10.86 15.87
C MET A 100 2.15 9.65 16.70
N LYS A 101 1.89 8.54 16.01
CA LYS A 101 1.51 7.28 16.63
C LYS A 101 2.69 6.33 16.64
N LEU A 102 3.19 5.99 17.81
CA LEU A 102 4.24 5.00 17.99
C LEU A 102 3.69 3.59 17.75
N ILE A 103 4.34 2.81 16.89
CA ILE A 103 3.89 1.47 16.47
C ILE A 103 4.73 0.38 17.10
N ASP A 104 6.07 0.50 17.05
CA ASP A 104 6.99 -0.53 17.53
C ASP A 104 8.35 0.06 17.89
N ALA A 105 9.13 -0.67 18.71
CA ALA A 105 10.52 -0.38 19.00
C ALA A 105 11.36 -1.63 18.80
N GLU A 106 12.56 -1.47 18.29
CA GLU A 106 13.49 -2.57 17.99
C GLU A 106 14.91 -2.22 18.44
N TYR A 107 15.49 -3.03 19.29
CA TYR A 107 16.92 -2.96 19.58
C TYR A 107 17.70 -3.73 18.51
N THR A 108 18.84 -3.18 18.09
CA THR A 108 19.82 -3.98 17.35
C THR A 108 20.37 -5.08 18.27
N PHE A 109 20.83 -6.19 17.68
CA PHE A 109 21.35 -7.32 18.44
C PHE A 109 22.45 -6.91 19.44
N ASP A 110 23.33 -6.01 19.04
CA ASP A 110 24.43 -5.47 19.83
C ASP A 110 24.02 -4.34 20.81
N ARG A 111 22.74 -3.96 20.87
CA ARG A 111 22.17 -2.85 21.68
C ARG A 111 22.80 -1.46 21.43
N ASN A 112 23.53 -1.30 20.35
CA ASN A 112 24.16 -0.01 20.01
C ASN A 112 23.15 1.01 19.49
N LYS A 113 21.94 0.55 19.13
CA LYS A 113 20.90 1.37 18.50
C LYS A 113 19.51 0.91 18.89
N ILE A 114 18.59 1.87 19.04
CA ILE A 114 17.14 1.65 19.16
C ILE A 114 16.46 2.30 17.95
N LEU A 115 15.61 1.56 17.28
CA LEU A 115 14.74 2.03 16.21
C LEU A 115 13.32 2.14 16.74
N PHE A 116 12.70 3.31 16.61
CA PHE A 116 11.28 3.51 16.89
C PHE A 116 10.53 3.70 15.58
N TYR A 117 9.51 2.89 15.37
CA TYR A 117 8.66 2.95 14.19
C TYR A 117 7.37 3.71 14.52
N PHE A 118 7.04 4.70 13.71
CA PHE A 118 5.86 5.53 13.93
C PHE A 118 5.13 5.88 12.63
N THR A 119 3.85 6.25 12.77
CA THR A 119 3.04 6.85 11.70
C THR A 119 2.64 8.24 12.07
N SER A 120 2.50 9.13 11.08
CA SER A 120 2.00 10.49 11.21
C SER A 120 1.43 10.94 9.87
N GLU A 121 0.40 11.80 9.91
CA GLU A 121 -0.19 12.38 8.69
C GLU A 121 0.70 13.46 8.06
N GLY A 122 1.56 14.08 8.85
CA GLY A 122 2.43 15.17 8.42
C GLY A 122 3.89 14.97 8.77
N ARG A 123 4.66 16.04 8.59
CA ARG A 123 6.06 16.10 9.02
C ARG A 123 6.10 16.49 10.49
N VAL A 124 6.70 15.63 11.32
CA VAL A 124 6.87 15.86 12.76
C VAL A 124 8.28 16.36 13.05
N ASP A 125 8.42 17.37 13.91
CA ASP A 125 9.72 17.77 14.45
C ASP A 125 9.97 17.05 15.78
N PHE A 126 10.78 16.01 15.72
CA PHE A 126 11.09 15.14 16.85
C PHE A 126 12.48 15.39 17.46
N ARG A 127 13.12 16.56 17.20
CA ARG A 127 14.50 16.83 17.67
C ARG A 127 14.63 16.77 19.17
N GLU A 128 13.68 17.39 19.90
CA GLU A 128 13.67 17.39 21.37
C GLU A 128 13.35 16.01 21.93
N LEU A 129 12.42 15.27 21.30
CA LEU A 129 12.12 13.89 21.64
C LEU A 129 13.37 13.00 21.54
N VAL A 130 14.14 13.12 20.45
CA VAL A 130 15.37 12.34 20.27
C VAL A 130 16.40 12.64 21.36
N LYS A 131 16.58 13.91 21.74
CA LYS A 131 17.50 14.30 22.83
C LYS A 131 17.06 13.68 24.18
N ASP A 132 15.79 13.75 24.50
CA ASP A 132 15.23 13.18 25.72
C ASP A 132 15.43 11.65 25.74
N LEU A 133 15.07 10.95 24.65
CA LEU A 133 15.25 9.51 24.56
C LEU A 133 16.73 9.10 24.63
N ALA A 134 17.63 9.84 23.96
CA ALA A 134 19.05 9.57 24.00
C ALA A 134 19.64 9.74 25.42
N SER A 135 19.15 10.70 26.20
CA SER A 135 19.56 10.90 27.58
C SER A 135 19.16 9.73 28.51
N ILE A 136 18.00 9.11 28.24
CA ILE A 136 17.45 7.99 29.02
C ILE A 136 18.14 6.67 28.66
N PHE A 137 18.16 6.35 27.35
CA PHE A 137 18.66 5.04 26.88
C PHE A 137 20.17 4.99 26.70
N ARG A 138 20.84 6.14 26.62
CA ARG A 138 22.30 6.27 26.39
C ARG A 138 22.78 5.48 25.17
N THR A 139 21.92 5.34 24.17
CA THR A 139 22.17 4.64 22.92
C THR A 139 21.75 5.50 21.74
N ARG A 140 22.16 5.16 20.53
CA ARG A 140 21.77 5.85 19.32
C ARG A 140 20.27 5.61 19.04
N ILE A 141 19.50 6.69 18.94
CA ILE A 141 18.07 6.66 18.65
C ILE A 141 17.84 6.92 17.16
N GLU A 142 17.08 6.06 16.51
CA GLU A 142 16.59 6.25 15.15
C GLU A 142 15.07 6.23 15.15
N LEU A 143 14.44 7.30 14.68
CA LEU A 143 12.99 7.38 14.45
C LEU A 143 12.71 7.14 12.97
N ARG A 144 11.85 6.17 12.67
CA ARG A 144 11.46 5.78 11.30
C ARG A 144 9.96 5.93 11.11
N GLN A 145 9.60 6.87 10.25
CA GLN A 145 8.22 6.94 9.78
C GLN A 145 7.93 5.78 8.83
N ILE A 146 6.85 5.06 9.08
CA ILE A 146 6.38 3.94 8.27
C ILE A 146 5.04 4.26 7.62
N GLY A 147 4.73 3.57 6.52
CA GLY A 147 3.45 3.73 5.84
C GLY A 147 2.34 2.92 6.51
N VAL A 148 1.08 3.29 6.28
CA VAL A 148 -0.11 2.64 6.86
C VAL A 148 -0.21 1.14 6.57
N ARG A 149 0.35 0.65 5.46
CA ARG A 149 0.40 -0.80 5.19
C ARG A 149 1.47 -1.50 6.01
N ASP A 150 2.61 -0.85 6.25
CA ASP A 150 3.68 -1.40 7.08
C ASP A 150 3.26 -1.42 8.55
N GLU A 151 2.55 -0.39 9.02
CA GLU A 151 1.87 -0.40 10.32
C GLU A 151 0.94 -1.62 10.43
N THR A 152 0.02 -1.77 9.49
CA THR A 152 -0.91 -2.91 9.47
C THR A 152 -0.19 -4.26 9.40
N LYS A 153 0.94 -4.34 8.66
CA LYS A 153 1.78 -5.54 8.59
C LYS A 153 2.40 -5.88 9.93
N MET A 154 2.86 -4.89 10.69
CA MET A 154 3.49 -5.07 12.01
C MET A 154 2.46 -5.45 13.08
N LEU A 155 1.30 -4.80 13.09
CA LEU A 155 0.22 -5.08 14.04
C LEU A 155 -0.49 -6.41 13.75
N GLY A 156 -0.53 -6.84 12.47
CA GLY A 156 -1.28 -8.01 12.05
C GLY A 156 -2.79 -7.80 12.08
N GLY A 157 -3.54 -8.89 12.12
CA GLY A 157 -5.00 -8.87 12.18
C GLY A 157 -5.68 -9.81 11.19
N ILE A 158 -7.01 -9.68 11.09
CA ILE A 158 -7.88 -10.47 10.21
C ILE A 158 -8.42 -9.56 9.10
N GLY A 159 -8.36 -10.04 7.86
CA GLY A 159 -8.94 -9.35 6.70
C GLY A 159 -10.45 -9.52 6.61
N ILE A 160 -11.10 -8.75 5.72
CA ILE A 160 -12.54 -8.88 5.43
C ILE A 160 -12.93 -10.27 4.92
N CYS A 161 -11.97 -11.05 4.42
CA CYS A 161 -12.13 -12.44 3.97
C CYS A 161 -12.10 -13.46 5.12
N GLY A 162 -11.95 -13.03 6.39
CA GLY A 162 -11.86 -13.89 7.56
C GLY A 162 -10.49 -14.60 7.75
N ARG A 163 -9.50 -14.31 6.89
CA ARG A 163 -8.14 -14.87 6.97
C ARG A 163 -7.17 -13.86 7.58
N PRO A 164 -6.05 -14.31 8.19
CA PRO A 164 -4.97 -13.42 8.58
C PRO A 164 -4.51 -12.56 7.40
N LEU A 165 -4.10 -11.33 7.68
CA LEU A 165 -3.71 -10.35 6.66
C LEU A 165 -2.59 -10.89 5.77
N CYS A 166 -2.74 -10.80 4.45
CA CYS A 166 -1.75 -11.25 3.47
C CYS A 166 -0.38 -10.59 3.71
N CYS A 167 -0.36 -9.28 4.01
CA CYS A 167 0.85 -8.51 4.28
C CYS A 167 1.59 -8.97 5.53
N SER A 168 0.89 -9.48 6.57
CA SER A 168 1.51 -9.95 7.81
C SER A 168 1.89 -11.42 7.78
N THR A 169 1.46 -12.18 6.75
CA THR A 169 1.71 -13.63 6.66
C THR A 169 2.69 -14.00 5.56
N TRP A 170 2.30 -13.89 4.30
CA TRP A 170 3.06 -14.44 3.17
C TRP A 170 3.43 -13.41 2.10
N LEU A 171 2.67 -12.31 1.95
CA LEU A 171 2.92 -11.34 0.90
C LEU A 171 4.02 -10.36 1.34
N THR A 172 5.19 -10.47 0.74
CA THR A 172 6.37 -9.65 1.06
C THR A 172 6.55 -8.48 0.12
N ASP A 173 6.20 -8.65 -1.15
CA ASP A 173 6.41 -7.66 -2.20
C ASP A 173 5.08 -7.05 -2.66
N PHE A 174 5.03 -5.73 -2.74
CA PHE A 174 3.81 -4.98 -3.06
C PHE A 174 3.94 -4.27 -4.40
N ILE A 175 3.15 -4.74 -5.36
CA ILE A 175 3.01 -4.12 -6.67
C ILE A 175 1.82 -3.13 -6.62
N PRO A 176 1.88 -2.00 -7.35
CA PRO A 176 0.76 -1.07 -7.44
C PRO A 176 -0.54 -1.74 -7.88
N VAL A 177 -1.64 -1.44 -7.18
CA VAL A 177 -2.97 -1.97 -7.47
C VAL A 177 -3.83 -0.87 -8.09
N SER A 178 -4.58 -1.20 -9.13
CA SER A 178 -5.49 -0.28 -9.82
C SER A 178 -6.96 -0.67 -9.61
N ILE A 179 -7.86 0.32 -9.73
CA ILE A 179 -9.31 0.09 -9.68
C ILE A 179 -9.76 -0.80 -10.87
N LYS A 180 -9.02 -0.79 -11.97
CA LYS A 180 -9.29 -1.64 -13.13
C LYS A 180 -9.26 -3.13 -12.75
N MET A 181 -8.31 -3.55 -11.90
CA MET A 181 -8.23 -4.92 -11.40
C MET A 181 -9.49 -5.32 -10.62
N ALA A 182 -10.02 -4.43 -9.78
CA ALA A 182 -11.26 -4.68 -9.06
C ALA A 182 -12.48 -4.87 -10.00
N LYS A 183 -12.54 -4.09 -11.10
CA LYS A 183 -13.58 -4.25 -12.14
C LYS A 183 -13.46 -5.58 -12.87
N GLU A 184 -12.25 -5.98 -13.25
CA GLU A 184 -11.98 -7.25 -13.94
C GLU A 184 -12.28 -8.47 -13.06
N GLN A 185 -12.21 -8.29 -11.74
CA GLN A 185 -12.59 -9.32 -10.73
C GLN A 185 -14.05 -9.23 -10.30
N ASN A 186 -14.88 -8.44 -11.01
CA ASN A 186 -16.31 -8.24 -10.73
C ASN A 186 -16.63 -7.80 -9.30
N LEU A 187 -15.70 -7.06 -8.65
CA LEU A 187 -15.94 -6.52 -7.32
C LEU A 187 -16.72 -5.21 -7.39
N SER A 188 -17.62 -5.02 -6.45
CA SER A 188 -18.29 -3.74 -6.25
C SER A 188 -17.25 -2.65 -5.99
N LEU A 189 -17.36 -1.51 -6.67
CA LEU A 189 -16.43 -0.37 -6.52
C LEU A 189 -16.65 0.43 -5.22
N ASN A 190 -17.44 -0.09 -4.30
CA ASN A 190 -17.59 0.51 -2.99
C ASN A 190 -16.22 0.49 -2.25
N PRO A 191 -15.69 1.63 -1.80
CA PRO A 191 -14.43 1.72 -1.07
C PRO A 191 -14.30 0.73 0.08
N THR A 192 -15.39 0.47 0.82
CA THR A 192 -15.40 -0.49 1.93
C THR A 192 -15.18 -1.94 1.49
N LYS A 193 -15.47 -2.28 0.22
CA LYS A 193 -15.31 -3.63 -0.32
C LYS A 193 -13.98 -3.87 -1.03
N ILE A 194 -13.36 -2.80 -1.55
CA ILE A 194 -12.09 -2.89 -2.30
C ILE A 194 -10.89 -2.39 -1.52
N SER A 195 -11.08 -1.77 -0.34
CA SER A 195 -9.99 -1.33 0.53
C SER A 195 -9.66 -2.40 1.57
N GLY A 196 -8.38 -2.57 1.83
CA GLY A 196 -7.90 -3.38 2.96
C GLY A 196 -7.98 -2.62 4.28
N VAL A 197 -7.69 -3.31 5.38
CA VAL A 197 -7.64 -2.71 6.74
C VAL A 197 -6.70 -1.50 6.82
N CYS A 198 -5.65 -1.46 5.99
CA CYS A 198 -4.73 -0.33 5.89
C CYS A 198 -5.28 0.89 5.12
N GLY A 199 -6.55 0.90 4.71
CA GLY A 199 -7.18 1.98 3.93
C GLY A 199 -6.74 2.10 2.47
N ARG A 200 -5.78 1.28 2.00
CA ARG A 200 -5.37 1.21 0.59
C ARG A 200 -6.09 0.07 -0.13
N LEU A 201 -6.11 0.09 -1.47
CA LEU A 201 -6.65 -1.02 -2.25
C LEU A 201 -6.03 -2.35 -1.81
N MET A 202 -6.86 -3.40 -1.75
CA MET A 202 -6.47 -4.73 -1.31
C MET A 202 -5.34 -5.29 -2.16
N CYS A 203 -4.26 -5.74 -1.53
CA CYS A 203 -3.09 -6.30 -2.21
C CYS A 203 -3.37 -7.66 -2.89
N CYS A 204 -4.37 -8.41 -2.42
CA CYS A 204 -4.80 -9.66 -3.04
C CYS A 204 -5.37 -9.45 -4.45
N LEU A 205 -5.93 -8.27 -4.78
CA LEU A 205 -6.40 -7.95 -6.13
C LEU A 205 -5.30 -8.16 -7.18
N LYS A 206 -4.08 -7.67 -6.89
CA LYS A 206 -2.95 -7.88 -7.82
C LYS A 206 -2.48 -9.33 -7.84
N ASN A 207 -2.47 -9.98 -6.68
CA ASN A 207 -2.03 -11.37 -6.59
C ASN A 207 -2.94 -12.34 -7.38
N GLU A 208 -4.23 -12.05 -7.44
CA GLU A 208 -5.23 -12.86 -8.13
C GLU A 208 -5.45 -12.44 -9.59
N GLN A 209 -4.91 -11.27 -9.99
CA GLN A 209 -5.17 -10.65 -11.30
C GLN A 209 -4.86 -11.57 -12.49
N ASP A 210 -3.73 -12.25 -12.47
CA ASP A 210 -3.31 -13.09 -13.59
C ASP A 210 -4.26 -14.30 -13.76
N THR A 211 -4.79 -14.85 -12.66
CA THR A 211 -5.80 -15.91 -12.66
C THR A 211 -7.12 -15.40 -13.26
N TYR A 212 -7.58 -14.22 -12.82
CA TYR A 212 -8.80 -13.64 -13.36
C TYR A 212 -8.66 -13.24 -14.84
N GLU A 213 -7.52 -12.72 -15.28
CA GLU A 213 -7.24 -12.43 -16.68
C GLU A 213 -7.33 -13.71 -17.54
N TYR A 214 -6.77 -14.81 -17.03
CA TYR A 214 -6.83 -16.10 -17.72
C TYR A 214 -8.28 -16.61 -17.81
N LEU A 215 -8.99 -16.67 -16.69
CA LEU A 215 -10.37 -17.16 -16.64
C LEU A 215 -11.33 -16.27 -17.46
N ASN A 216 -11.18 -14.94 -17.39
CA ASN A 216 -11.98 -14.02 -18.20
C ASN A 216 -11.73 -14.16 -19.70
N SER A 217 -10.55 -14.63 -20.11
CA SER A 217 -10.27 -14.87 -21.53
C SER A 217 -11.06 -16.04 -22.12
N GLN A 218 -11.57 -16.92 -21.28
CA GLN A 218 -12.36 -18.08 -21.64
C GLN A 218 -13.88 -17.79 -21.65
N LEU A 219 -14.29 -16.60 -21.18
CA LEU A 219 -15.69 -16.21 -21.08
C LEU A 219 -16.09 -15.23 -22.19
N PRO A 220 -17.39 -15.22 -22.61
CA PRO A 220 -17.92 -14.19 -23.50
C PRO A 220 -17.89 -12.81 -22.85
N ALA A 221 -18.15 -11.75 -23.64
CA ALA A 221 -18.30 -10.40 -23.09
C ALA A 221 -19.69 -10.19 -22.49
N MET A 222 -19.80 -9.27 -21.49
CA MET A 222 -21.11 -8.77 -21.06
C MET A 222 -21.84 -8.13 -22.24
N GLY A 223 -23.13 -8.48 -22.45
CA GLY A 223 -23.94 -8.01 -23.57
C GLY A 223 -23.62 -8.69 -24.90
N GLU A 224 -22.71 -9.67 -24.93
CA GLU A 224 -22.42 -10.44 -26.15
C GLU A 224 -23.54 -11.43 -26.44
N THR A 225 -23.84 -11.62 -27.73
CA THR A 225 -24.78 -12.65 -28.17
C THR A 225 -24.08 -14.01 -28.16
N VAL A 226 -24.67 -14.98 -27.50
CA VAL A 226 -24.20 -16.38 -27.42
C VAL A 226 -25.30 -17.33 -27.93
N TYR A 227 -24.90 -18.53 -28.31
CA TYR A 227 -25.82 -19.60 -28.69
C TYR A 227 -25.60 -20.77 -27.76
N THR A 228 -26.70 -21.37 -27.31
CA THR A 228 -26.65 -22.62 -26.53
C THR A 228 -26.44 -23.82 -27.45
N ASP A 229 -26.04 -24.95 -26.90
CA ASP A 229 -25.94 -26.24 -27.65
C ASP A 229 -27.29 -26.65 -28.32
N THR A 230 -28.39 -26.16 -27.75
CA THR A 230 -29.76 -26.37 -28.33
C THR A 230 -30.07 -25.36 -29.44
N GLY A 231 -29.16 -24.46 -29.80
CA GLY A 231 -29.30 -23.46 -30.86
C GLY A 231 -30.12 -22.22 -30.46
N ILE A 232 -30.49 -22.07 -29.19
CA ILE A 232 -31.22 -20.90 -28.69
C ILE A 232 -30.24 -19.71 -28.60
N LYS A 233 -30.66 -18.55 -29.14
CA LYS A 233 -29.91 -17.31 -29.08
C LYS A 233 -30.21 -16.57 -27.80
N GLY A 234 -29.17 -16.06 -27.11
CA GLY A 234 -29.35 -15.25 -25.90
C GLY A 234 -28.29 -14.16 -25.77
N GLU A 235 -28.52 -13.24 -24.86
CA GLU A 235 -27.61 -12.15 -24.51
C GLU A 235 -27.00 -12.35 -23.11
N VAL A 236 -25.70 -12.17 -22.97
CA VAL A 236 -24.98 -12.32 -21.69
C VAL A 236 -25.35 -11.20 -20.72
N ALA A 237 -26.06 -11.53 -19.65
CA ALA A 237 -26.48 -10.62 -18.58
C ALA A 237 -25.56 -10.64 -17.35
N GLY A 238 -24.80 -11.72 -17.14
CA GLY A 238 -23.90 -11.84 -16.00
C GLY A 238 -22.84 -12.92 -16.17
N LEU A 239 -21.71 -12.75 -15.50
CA LEU A 239 -20.57 -13.67 -15.55
C LEU A 239 -20.13 -14.07 -14.13
N ASN A 240 -19.98 -15.36 -13.90
CA ASN A 240 -19.33 -15.89 -12.72
C ASN A 240 -17.95 -16.43 -13.15
N VAL A 241 -16.93 -15.59 -13.02
CA VAL A 241 -15.59 -15.88 -13.54
C VAL A 241 -14.98 -17.12 -12.90
N LEU A 242 -15.09 -17.27 -11.58
CA LEU A 242 -14.45 -18.38 -10.86
C LEU A 242 -15.14 -19.73 -11.11
N ARG A 243 -16.46 -19.72 -11.30
CA ARG A 243 -17.23 -20.93 -11.57
C ARG A 243 -17.39 -21.23 -13.06
N GLN A 244 -16.87 -20.33 -13.93
CA GLN A 244 -17.01 -20.41 -15.39
C GLN A 244 -18.47 -20.58 -15.83
N ARG A 245 -19.39 -19.82 -15.17
CA ARG A 245 -20.81 -19.81 -15.49
C ARG A 245 -21.27 -18.48 -16.02
N VAL A 246 -22.18 -18.51 -16.96
CA VAL A 246 -22.71 -17.36 -17.69
C VAL A 246 -24.20 -17.28 -17.49
N LYS A 247 -24.71 -16.13 -17.07
CA LYS A 247 -26.14 -15.84 -17.06
C LYS A 247 -26.53 -15.26 -18.39
N VAL A 248 -27.42 -15.93 -19.08
CA VAL A 248 -27.89 -15.56 -20.41
C VAL A 248 -29.37 -15.25 -20.35
N VAL A 249 -29.76 -14.13 -20.93
CA VAL A 249 -31.20 -13.82 -21.17
C VAL A 249 -31.55 -14.36 -22.53
N VAL A 250 -32.52 -15.26 -22.54
CA VAL A 250 -33.06 -15.93 -23.74
C VAL A 250 -34.49 -15.45 -23.95
N ASP A 251 -34.86 -15.22 -25.19
CA ASP A 251 -36.24 -14.92 -25.57
C ASP A 251 -36.93 -16.25 -25.91
N VAL A 252 -37.86 -16.69 -25.05
CA VAL A 252 -38.68 -17.89 -25.24
C VAL A 252 -40.14 -17.44 -25.24
N ASP A 253 -40.88 -17.71 -26.31
CA ASP A 253 -42.29 -17.39 -26.46
C ASP A 253 -42.69 -15.96 -26.13
N ASP A 254 -41.87 -14.98 -26.59
CA ASP A 254 -41.99 -13.53 -26.30
C ASP A 254 -41.76 -13.13 -24.83
N GLU A 255 -41.33 -14.04 -23.96
CA GLU A 255 -40.93 -13.75 -22.58
C GLU A 255 -39.43 -13.86 -22.45
N LYS A 256 -38.83 -12.91 -21.66
CA LYS A 256 -37.40 -12.89 -21.37
C LYS A 256 -37.11 -13.70 -20.11
N GLU A 257 -36.48 -14.84 -20.29
CA GLU A 257 -36.05 -15.69 -19.20
C GLU A 257 -34.52 -15.59 -18.99
N MET A 258 -34.10 -15.66 -17.73
CA MET A 258 -32.69 -15.69 -17.37
C MET A 258 -32.26 -17.09 -16.95
N HIS A 259 -31.39 -17.70 -17.71
CA HIS A 259 -30.82 -19.01 -17.41
C HIS A 259 -29.35 -18.94 -17.14
N GLU A 260 -28.81 -19.84 -16.30
CA GLU A 260 -27.39 -19.97 -16.00
C GLU A 260 -26.84 -21.23 -16.69
N TYR A 261 -25.88 -21.02 -17.60
CA TYR A 261 -25.21 -22.05 -18.37
C TYR A 261 -23.75 -22.19 -17.97
N ASP A 262 -23.18 -23.38 -18.12
CA ASP A 262 -21.74 -23.57 -18.10
C ASP A 262 -21.12 -23.01 -19.39
N VAL A 263 -19.89 -22.51 -19.32
CA VAL A 263 -19.22 -21.94 -20.50
C VAL A 263 -19.06 -22.97 -21.61
N SER A 264 -18.95 -24.25 -21.28
CA SER A 264 -18.82 -25.35 -22.23
C SER A 264 -20.07 -25.61 -23.06
N GLU A 265 -21.27 -25.19 -22.58
CA GLU A 265 -22.56 -25.32 -23.23
C GLU A 265 -22.90 -24.14 -24.17
N LEU A 266 -21.96 -23.17 -24.29
CA LEU A 266 -22.19 -21.92 -25.01
C LEU A 266 -21.23 -21.77 -26.20
N HIS A 267 -21.79 -21.42 -27.35
CA HIS A 267 -21.05 -21.11 -28.57
C HIS A 267 -20.94 -19.58 -28.74
N PHE A 268 -19.72 -19.06 -28.66
CA PHE A 268 -19.39 -17.64 -28.83
C PHE A 268 -18.01 -17.48 -29.47
N LYS A 269 -17.67 -16.26 -29.91
CA LYS A 269 -16.33 -15.96 -30.46
C LYS A 269 -15.35 -15.68 -29.32
N PRO A 270 -14.28 -16.50 -29.16
CA PRO A 270 -13.32 -16.27 -28.08
C PRO A 270 -12.66 -14.91 -28.21
N ARG A 271 -12.50 -14.20 -27.09
CA ARG A 271 -11.80 -12.92 -27.04
C ARG A 271 -10.33 -13.11 -27.46
N ARG A 272 -9.91 -12.45 -28.55
CA ARG A 272 -8.48 -12.39 -28.90
C ARG A 272 -7.75 -11.64 -27.77
N ARG A 273 -6.72 -12.25 -27.18
CA ARG A 273 -5.79 -11.56 -26.28
C ARG A 273 -5.22 -10.36 -27.04
N LYS A 274 -5.48 -9.15 -26.56
CA LYS A 274 -4.68 -7.98 -26.98
C LYS A 274 -3.32 -8.16 -26.31
N ASP A 275 -2.31 -8.47 -27.13
CA ASP A 275 -0.93 -8.52 -26.66
C ASP A 275 -0.60 -7.20 -25.95
N LYS A 276 0.01 -7.29 -24.77
CA LYS A 276 0.38 -6.14 -23.92
C LYS A 276 1.26 -5.09 -24.61
N LYS A 277 1.71 -5.34 -25.86
CA LYS A 277 2.54 -4.40 -26.64
C LYS A 277 1.79 -3.23 -27.29
N ASP A 278 0.44 -3.30 -27.41
CA ASP A 278 -0.33 -2.24 -28.08
C ASP A 278 -0.95 -1.21 -27.11
N SER A 279 -0.95 -1.47 -25.80
CA SER A 279 -1.50 -0.50 -24.81
C SER A 279 -0.50 0.60 -24.44
N ASP A 280 0.81 0.33 -24.52
CA ASP A 280 1.84 1.33 -24.18
C ASP A 280 2.09 2.35 -25.30
N LYS A 281 1.60 2.06 -26.53
CA LYS A 281 1.73 3.00 -27.68
C LYS A 281 0.59 4.01 -27.80
N LYS A 282 -0.58 3.78 -27.17
CA LYS A 282 -1.70 4.72 -27.28
C LYS A 282 -1.69 5.85 -26.24
N ASP A 283 -0.96 5.70 -25.14
CA ASP A 283 -0.83 6.76 -24.13
C ASP A 283 0.32 7.74 -24.43
N SER A 284 1.22 7.43 -25.38
CA SER A 284 2.28 8.33 -25.83
C SER A 284 1.87 9.26 -26.97
N ASP A 285 0.84 8.90 -27.76
CA ASP A 285 0.44 9.69 -28.93
C ASP A 285 -0.59 10.80 -28.65
N ASN A 286 -1.12 10.89 -27.43
CA ASN A 286 -2.14 11.89 -27.07
C ASN A 286 -1.58 13.11 -26.34
N LYS A 287 -0.24 13.30 -26.32
CA LYS A 287 0.39 14.51 -25.73
C LYS A 287 1.01 15.48 -26.74
N ASN A 288 0.92 15.21 -28.03
CA ASN A 288 1.54 16.06 -29.06
C ASN A 288 0.57 16.51 -30.17
N GLY A 289 -0.61 16.97 -29.83
CA GLY A 289 -1.59 17.44 -30.79
C GLY A 289 -2.26 18.74 -30.42
N ASP A 290 -1.47 19.81 -30.16
CA ASP A 290 -1.96 21.19 -30.25
C ASP A 290 -0.76 22.14 -30.27
N ASN A 291 -0.25 22.42 -31.48
CA ASN A 291 0.33 23.71 -31.89
C ASN A 291 1.00 23.57 -33.26
N LYS A 292 0.23 23.81 -34.34
CA LYS A 292 0.76 24.31 -35.62
C LYS A 292 -0.36 24.85 -36.49
N LYS A 293 -0.45 26.14 -36.55
CA LYS A 293 -0.79 27.02 -37.70
C LYS A 293 -0.33 28.41 -37.26
N ASP A 294 0.56 29.05 -37.94
CA ASP A 294 0.61 29.72 -39.17
C ASP A 294 1.98 30.42 -39.38
N GLY A 295 2.38 30.51 -40.62
CA GLY A 295 3.06 31.68 -41.10
C GLY A 295 4.50 31.53 -41.64
N SER A 296 4.60 30.97 -42.82
CA SER A 296 5.44 31.31 -43.98
C SER A 296 6.63 32.28 -43.86
N LYS A 297 7.68 31.84 -44.52
CA LYS A 297 8.62 32.49 -45.49
C LYS A 297 9.97 33.00 -45.04
N LYS A 298 10.95 32.29 -45.63
CA LYS A 298 12.12 32.74 -46.44
C LYS A 298 13.45 33.12 -45.79
N ASN A 299 14.42 32.36 -46.29
CA ASN A 299 15.78 32.69 -46.77
C ASN A 299 16.91 32.87 -45.74
N ALA A 300 17.81 31.91 -45.85
CA ALA A 300 19.07 31.93 -46.55
C ALA A 300 20.30 32.43 -45.80
N GLU A 301 21.25 31.54 -45.78
CA GLU A 301 22.71 31.74 -45.92
C GLU A 301 23.58 32.24 -44.75
N LYS A 302 24.46 31.32 -44.44
CA LYS A 302 25.93 31.44 -44.36
C LYS A 302 26.62 31.92 -43.11
N ASN A 303 27.49 31.03 -42.73
CA ASN A 303 28.92 31.14 -42.40
C ASN A 303 29.39 31.63 -41.00
N ASP A 304 30.08 30.67 -40.44
CA ASP A 304 31.48 30.75 -39.97
C ASP A 304 31.83 31.43 -38.64
N ALA A 305 32.43 30.57 -37.89
CA ALA A 305 33.73 30.75 -37.20
C ALA A 305 33.89 31.60 -35.94
N ALA A 306 34.38 30.85 -34.99
CA ALA A 306 35.51 31.22 -34.14
C ALA A 306 35.37 32.08 -32.88
N ARG A 307 35.67 31.39 -31.79
CA ARG A 307 36.65 31.81 -30.73
C ARG A 307 36.32 32.97 -29.78
N ASN A 308 36.45 32.55 -28.54
CA ASN A 308 37.28 33.13 -27.44
C ASN A 308 36.64 34.06 -26.42
N ASP A 309 36.82 33.57 -25.20
CA ASP A 309 37.28 34.24 -23.98
C ASP A 309 36.61 35.53 -23.47
N GLY A 310 36.34 35.50 -22.19
CA GLY A 310 36.55 36.70 -21.43
C GLY A 310 35.49 37.10 -20.44
N GLU A 311 35.67 36.66 -19.19
CA GLU A 311 35.60 37.46 -17.97
C GLU A 311 34.49 38.51 -17.73
N LYS A 312 33.80 38.26 -16.59
CA LYS A 312 33.48 39.21 -15.50
C LYS A 312 32.56 40.41 -15.74
N LYS A 313 31.66 40.45 -14.81
CA LYS A 313 31.16 41.59 -14.00
C LYS A 313 29.75 42.07 -14.20
N ASP A 314 29.04 41.92 -13.07
CA ASP A 314 28.15 42.87 -12.39
C ASP A 314 26.99 43.54 -13.13
N SER A 315 25.87 43.33 -12.49
CA SER A 315 24.97 44.35 -11.96
C SER A 315 23.49 44.23 -12.39
N ASP A 316 22.72 43.99 -11.35
CA ASP A 316 21.47 44.67 -10.99
C ASP A 316 20.34 44.92 -12.02
N ARG A 317 19.20 44.57 -11.51
CA ARG A 317 17.85 45.12 -11.76
C ARG A 317 17.04 44.55 -12.92
N LYS A 318 16.03 43.77 -12.54
CA LYS A 318 14.61 44.18 -12.61
C LYS A 318 13.69 43.05 -12.13
N ASP A 319 13.22 43.22 -10.91
CA ASP A 319 11.99 42.68 -10.38
C ASP A 319 10.79 43.39 -11.05
N ASP A 320 9.64 42.75 -10.85
CA ASP A 320 8.30 43.16 -11.19
C ASP A 320 7.79 42.73 -12.57
N VAL A 321 6.95 41.69 -12.52
CA VAL A 321 5.57 41.57 -13.00
C VAL A 321 5.13 40.08 -12.89
N ASN A 322 4.69 39.61 -11.72
CA ASN A 322 3.78 38.45 -11.63
C ASN A 322 3.06 38.27 -10.27
N ALA A 323 2.62 39.35 -9.65
CA ALA A 323 1.95 39.30 -8.34
C ALA A 323 0.41 39.42 -8.40
N GLY A 324 -0.23 39.34 -9.57
CA GLY A 324 -1.65 39.71 -9.75
C GLY A 324 -2.68 38.56 -9.72
N LYS A 325 -2.30 37.30 -9.85
CA LYS A 325 -3.27 36.20 -10.06
C LYS A 325 -3.51 35.26 -8.87
N ASN A 326 -2.82 35.44 -7.75
CA ASN A 326 -2.93 34.50 -6.63
C ASN A 326 -3.71 35.03 -5.40
N ARG A 327 -4.23 36.26 -5.44
CA ARG A 327 -5.01 36.83 -4.32
C ARG A 327 -6.49 36.43 -4.34
N ASN A 328 -7.08 36.19 -5.50
CA ASN A 328 -8.54 35.89 -5.61
C ASN A 328 -8.93 34.43 -5.18
N ASN A 329 -7.97 33.53 -5.03
CA ASN A 329 -8.28 32.14 -4.65
C ASN A 329 -8.17 31.89 -3.13
N LYS A 330 -7.50 32.78 -2.39
CA LYS A 330 -7.35 32.67 -0.93
C LYS A 330 -8.59 33.21 -0.20
N ASP A 331 -9.22 34.26 -0.73
CA ASP A 331 -10.42 34.86 -0.12
C ASP A 331 -11.69 34.02 -0.35
N ARG A 332 -11.79 33.31 -1.49
CA ARG A 332 -12.89 32.38 -1.75
C ARG A 332 -12.87 31.15 -0.83
N ARG A 333 -11.67 30.68 -0.45
CA ARG A 333 -11.52 29.55 0.51
C ARG A 333 -11.76 29.97 1.97
N LYS A 334 -11.52 31.24 2.30
CA LYS A 334 -11.77 31.75 3.67
C LYS A 334 -13.27 31.93 3.90
N LYS A 335 -14.03 32.39 2.89
CA LYS A 335 -15.49 32.58 2.96
C LYS A 335 -16.25 31.25 3.06
N GLN A 336 -15.78 30.19 2.38
CA GLN A 336 -16.38 28.85 2.48
C GLN A 336 -16.11 28.14 3.82
N ARG A 337 -15.05 28.53 4.54
CA ARG A 337 -14.77 27.98 5.88
C ARG A 337 -15.60 28.66 6.98
N THR A 338 -15.88 29.94 6.87
CA THR A 338 -16.75 30.67 7.81
C THR A 338 -18.22 30.26 7.68
N ASP A 339 -18.72 30.03 6.46
CA ASP A 339 -20.09 29.58 6.24
C ASP A 339 -20.34 28.14 6.73
N LYS A 340 -19.29 27.29 6.71
CA LYS A 340 -19.39 25.91 7.21
C LYS A 340 -19.31 25.83 8.75
N ALA A 341 -18.60 26.75 9.39
CA ALA A 341 -18.51 26.85 10.86
C ALA A 341 -19.84 27.38 11.46
N GLN A 342 -20.45 28.38 10.84
CA GLN A 342 -21.74 28.92 11.28
C GLN A 342 -22.92 27.96 11.09
N LYS A 343 -22.82 27.02 10.13
CA LYS A 343 -23.84 25.99 9.92
C LYS A 343 -23.72 24.83 10.92
N ALA A 344 -22.51 24.54 11.42
CA ALA A 344 -22.26 23.54 12.46
C ALA A 344 -22.73 24.03 13.84
N GLU A 345 -22.52 25.31 14.16
CA GLU A 345 -22.94 25.91 15.42
C GLU A 345 -24.48 26.01 15.55
N LYS A 346 -25.19 26.16 14.42
CA LYS A 346 -26.67 26.16 14.42
C LYS A 346 -27.29 24.78 14.63
N THR A 347 -26.64 23.71 14.18
CA THR A 347 -27.11 22.33 14.40
C THR A 347 -26.87 21.87 15.84
N GLU A 348 -25.76 22.30 16.47
CA GLU A 348 -25.44 21.96 17.86
C GLU A 348 -26.36 22.63 18.88
N ASN A 349 -26.86 23.84 18.59
CA ASN A 349 -27.83 24.55 19.43
C ASN A 349 -29.27 24.00 19.31
N THR A 350 -29.64 23.39 18.17
CA THR A 350 -30.95 22.73 18.02
C THR A 350 -30.99 21.39 18.76
N GLU A 351 -29.90 20.65 18.80
CA GLU A 351 -29.85 19.39 19.57
C GLU A 351 -29.79 19.58 21.10
N LYS A 352 -29.30 20.73 21.58
CA LYS A 352 -29.30 21.05 23.02
C LYS A 352 -30.67 21.48 23.51
N THR A 353 -31.52 22.13 22.70
CA THR A 353 -32.89 22.51 23.07
C THR A 353 -33.83 21.31 23.09
N GLU A 354 -33.67 20.31 22.25
CA GLU A 354 -34.48 19.09 22.25
C GLU A 354 -34.17 18.14 23.43
N LYS A 355 -32.96 18.21 24.01
CA LYS A 355 -32.58 17.39 25.17
C LYS A 355 -33.05 17.95 26.51
N THR A 356 -33.37 19.24 26.59
CA THR A 356 -33.89 19.87 27.82
C THR A 356 -35.41 19.76 27.99
N GLU A 357 -36.17 19.54 26.92
CA GLU A 357 -37.62 19.35 27.00
C GLU A 357 -38.09 17.93 27.37
N ASN A 358 -37.18 16.95 27.37
CA ASN A 358 -37.51 15.53 27.64
C ASN A 358 -37.19 15.06 29.07
N THR A 359 -36.81 15.99 29.99
CA THR A 359 -36.43 15.64 31.38
C THR A 359 -37.43 16.09 32.43
N GLU A 360 -38.57 16.67 32.04
CA GLU A 360 -39.63 17.05 32.99
C GLU A 360 -40.94 16.32 32.71
N ARG A 361 -41.01 15.02 33.07
CA ARG A 361 -42.29 14.35 33.37
C ARG A 361 -42.19 13.67 34.71
N PRO A 362 -43.08 13.98 35.69
CA PRO A 362 -43.08 13.34 37.00
C PRO A 362 -43.67 11.92 36.92
N GLU A 363 -42.98 10.98 37.48
CA GLU A 363 -43.52 9.62 37.77
C GLU A 363 -44.61 9.71 38.86
N ASN A 364 -45.81 9.40 38.46
CA ASN A 364 -46.92 9.12 39.39
C ASN A 364 -46.92 7.64 39.72
N GLY A 365 -46.75 7.35 41.00
CA GLY A 365 -46.80 6.02 41.54
C GLY A 365 -48.21 5.39 41.51
N GLN A 366 -48.23 4.09 41.32
CA GLN A 366 -49.34 3.25 41.80
C GLN A 366 -48.74 2.00 42.45
N GLN A 367 -48.97 1.94 43.77
CA GLN A 367 -48.92 0.75 44.59
C GLN A 367 -50.08 -0.19 44.20
N SER A 368 -49.80 -1.46 44.17
CA SER A 368 -50.83 -2.52 44.20
C SER A 368 -50.44 -3.52 45.28
N PRO A 369 -51.42 -3.95 46.11
CA PRO A 369 -51.19 -4.94 47.15
C PRO A 369 -51.61 -6.35 46.64
N GLU A 370 -50.97 -7.33 47.23
CA GLU A 370 -51.15 -8.77 47.39
C GLU A 370 -50.07 -9.63 46.75
#